data_a46d40a4534fbb73bd688f4647917d1c
#
_entry.id   a46d40a4534fbb73bd688f4647917d1c
#
_cell.length_a   1.000
_cell.length_b   1.000
_cell.length_c   1.000
_cell.angle_alpha   90.00
_cell.angle_beta   90.00
_cell.angle_gamma   90.00
#
_symmetry.space_group_name_H-M   'P 1'
#
loop_
_entity.id
_entity.type
_entity.pdbx_description
1 polymer ?
#
loop_
_entity_poly.entity_id
_entity_poly.type
_entity_poly.pdbx_seq_one_letter_code
_entity_poly.pdbx_strand_id
1 'polypeptide(L)'
;MGRLCERCAQILQDFVSFVKSLSSRIVERIKECMILLSECCCLKTRSRKVRQLYEPVLQNHEKVAAQEFLNHMEAGLQTSPLGKETLDALKILAFSENADLQHSAALYYLHMSQHMNTQLPAEYLEPYQALLQSSDLEVQQMSSLSLVNFLLEGNLNKELVVQVGLLEPVLELLESGDSAVQCNSCACIMTLAISESNREAIGIAGGILPLLTLAKSYDPRVQQNAVGAILNLTRSERIKSILCREGALPVLTMLLQSADAEIQYYSCASLGNIAANPEHHKAMLAIGDGFLLRMLVSLMSSSVQKVSSQACLCLNNLASSGEVRTHLLSIDIMPLLLSLLNSNNKDVRQASITLLCTMSHSPGNMDAALREEMLQYLAVLMQTERSNPVVLIHASCTIQNLSQAENMEVIIQSQCFEELLLALLNPSNEEEALQYVASCLAELAKHDIIRENLVNRKDKALIRCLVKLAGRLEHKELSFQVASVIKQLSHAGKIAAELKNHMKEVQAYLMCFLNHQELRFQHLSITTLCMLSEDPEFSLAISQSPLKEQLEQIRQQTEETQALLRVAISQTDTLNLNE
;
A
#
# COMPACT_ATOMS: atom_id res chain seq x y z
N MET A 1 2.86 -3.50 2.35
CA MET A 1 1.65 -3.29 3.16
C MET A 1 1.84 -3.52 4.67
N GLY A 2 2.70 -4.44 5.13
CA GLY A 2 2.93 -4.69 6.58
C GLY A 2 3.60 -3.56 7.37
N ARG A 3 4.51 -2.80 6.76
CA ARG A 3 5.31 -1.77 7.46
C ARG A 3 4.57 -0.47 7.83
N LEU A 4 3.47 -0.15 7.17
CA LEU A 4 2.62 1.00 7.53
C LEU A 4 1.86 0.74 8.85
N CYS A 5 1.54 -0.53 9.12
CA CYS A 5 0.90 -0.96 10.37
C CYS A 5 1.87 -0.93 11.55
N GLU A 6 3.16 -1.27 11.35
CA GLU A 6 4.16 -1.33 12.43
C GLU A 6 4.54 0.05 12.99
N ARG A 7 4.58 1.10 12.16
CA ARG A 7 4.89 2.46 12.63
C ARG A 7 3.72 3.18 13.28
N CYS A 8 2.49 2.97 12.78
CA CYS A 8 1.31 3.39 13.53
C CYS A 8 1.25 2.69 14.90
N ALA A 9 1.61 1.40 14.97
CA ALA A 9 1.73 0.66 16.22
C ALA A 9 2.81 1.25 17.15
N GLN A 10 3.93 1.74 16.61
CA GLN A 10 5.02 2.33 17.41
C GLN A 10 4.61 3.65 18.07
N ILE A 11 3.98 4.57 17.32
CA ILE A 11 3.47 5.85 17.85
C ILE A 11 2.38 5.60 18.90
N LEU A 12 1.56 4.58 18.66
CA LEU A 12 0.53 4.16 19.61
C LEU A 12 1.15 3.48 20.84
N GLN A 13 2.25 2.72 20.71
CA GLN A 13 3.01 2.18 21.84
C GLN A 13 3.67 3.27 22.69
N ASP A 14 4.17 4.35 22.08
CA ASP A 14 4.73 5.50 22.81
C ASP A 14 3.64 6.24 23.59
N PHE A 15 2.44 6.37 23.00
CA PHE A 15 1.27 6.90 23.69
C PHE A 15 0.79 5.96 24.82
N VAL A 16 0.73 4.65 24.59
CA VAL A 16 0.41 3.64 25.60
C VAL A 16 1.45 3.63 26.74
N SER A 17 2.74 3.82 26.44
CA SER A 17 3.78 3.92 27.47
C SER A 17 3.62 5.17 28.34
N PHE A 18 3.20 6.29 27.75
CA PHE A 18 2.84 7.51 28.47
C PHE A 18 1.60 7.29 29.38
N VAL A 19 0.57 6.62 28.87
CA VAL A 19 -0.64 6.26 29.64
C VAL A 19 -0.31 5.25 30.74
N LYS A 20 0.57 4.27 30.51
CA LYS A 20 1.06 3.34 31.57
C LYS A 20 1.80 4.05 32.69
N SER A 21 2.48 5.17 32.42
CA SER A 21 3.10 6.00 33.47
C SER A 21 2.08 6.73 34.36
N LEU A 22 0.84 6.87 33.90
CA LEU A 22 -0.28 7.41 34.66
C LEU A 22 -0.96 6.36 35.56
N SER A 23 -0.67 5.07 35.36
CA SER A 23 -1.43 3.97 36.00
C SER A 23 -1.35 3.95 37.54
N SER A 24 -0.21 4.31 38.11
CA SER A 24 -0.08 4.38 39.59
C SER A 24 -0.94 5.48 40.19
N ARG A 25 -1.10 6.61 39.48
CA ARG A 25 -1.98 7.71 39.94
C ARG A 25 -3.46 7.38 39.76
N ILE A 26 -3.79 6.61 38.73
CA ILE A 26 -5.17 6.17 38.46
C ILE A 26 -5.64 5.18 39.51
N VAL A 27 -4.81 4.19 39.90
CA VAL A 27 -5.14 3.24 40.96
C VAL A 27 -5.33 3.95 42.32
N GLU A 28 -4.51 4.96 42.59
CA GLU A 28 -4.66 5.77 43.83
C GLU A 28 -5.95 6.60 43.80
N ARG A 29 -6.30 7.22 42.65
CA ARG A 29 -7.58 7.92 42.47
C ARG A 29 -8.80 6.99 42.53
N ILE A 30 -8.71 5.78 41.97
CA ILE A 30 -9.76 4.75 42.13
C ILE A 30 -9.97 4.47 43.63
N LYS A 31 -8.90 4.25 44.36
CA LYS A 31 -8.98 4.03 45.84
C LYS A 31 -9.60 5.23 46.55
N GLU A 32 -9.18 6.46 46.21
CA GLU A 32 -9.74 7.68 46.80
C GLU A 32 -11.24 7.86 46.49
N CYS A 33 -11.64 7.70 45.22
CA CYS A 33 -13.05 7.75 44.82
C CYS A 33 -13.87 6.64 45.48
N MET A 34 -13.32 5.41 45.59
CA MET A 34 -13.99 4.30 46.22
C MET A 34 -14.06 4.44 47.75
N ILE A 35 -13.06 5.06 48.38
CA ILE A 35 -13.11 5.42 49.81
C ILE A 35 -14.19 6.49 50.05
N LEU A 36 -14.26 7.52 49.21
CA LEU A 36 -15.30 8.55 49.26
C LEU A 36 -16.70 7.95 49.08
N LEU A 37 -16.86 7.01 48.11
CA LEU A 37 -18.10 6.26 47.92
C LEU A 37 -18.43 5.35 49.14
N SER A 38 -17.41 4.70 49.75
CA SER A 38 -17.60 3.87 50.94
C SER A 38 -17.95 4.72 52.17
N GLU A 39 -17.41 5.92 52.27
CA GLU A 39 -17.78 6.87 53.30
C GLU A 39 -19.18 7.45 53.12
N CYS A 40 -19.63 7.69 51.88
CA CYS A 40 -20.99 8.05 51.51
C CYS A 40 -21.99 6.92 51.70
N CYS A 41 -21.60 5.67 51.41
CA CYS A 41 -22.43 4.48 51.55
C CYS A 41 -22.51 3.92 53.00
N CYS A 42 -21.51 4.24 53.84
CA CYS A 42 -21.54 3.81 55.26
C CYS A 42 -22.42 4.71 56.08
N LEU A 43 -23.58 4.21 56.41
CA LEU A 43 -24.41 4.65 57.54
C LEU A 43 -23.61 4.69 58.85
N LYS A 44 -22.92 5.78 59.12
CA LYS A 44 -22.60 6.17 60.50
C LYS A 44 -23.22 7.52 60.78
N THR A 45 -24.37 7.44 61.45
CA THR A 45 -24.96 8.51 62.23
C THR A 45 -23.91 9.29 62.98
N ARG A 46 -23.65 10.53 62.57
CA ARG A 46 -23.58 11.71 63.41
C ARG A 46 -23.02 12.93 62.73
N SER A 47 -23.79 13.95 62.88
CA SER A 47 -23.45 15.36 62.88
C SER A 47 -23.95 16.17 61.69
N ARG A 48 -25.02 16.90 61.99
CA ARG A 48 -25.53 18.02 61.19
C ARG A 48 -24.41 19.02 60.92
N LYS A 49 -24.21 19.34 59.64
CA LYS A 49 -24.25 20.72 59.15
C LYS A 49 -23.85 20.78 57.67
N VAL A 50 -24.59 21.62 56.98
CA VAL A 50 -24.50 22.05 55.60
C VAL A 50 -25.32 21.22 54.63
N ARG A 51 -26.45 21.81 54.24
CA ARG A 51 -27.26 21.41 53.08
C ARG A 51 -26.41 21.56 51.83
N GLN A 52 -25.92 20.45 51.33
CA GLN A 52 -25.52 20.36 49.92
C GLN A 52 -26.78 20.12 49.08
N LEU A 53 -26.92 20.91 48.04
CA LEU A 53 -27.95 20.75 47.06
C LEU A 53 -27.80 19.39 46.37
N TYR A 54 -28.85 18.57 46.51
CA TYR A 54 -29.21 17.43 45.70
C TYR A 54 -28.07 16.47 45.29
N GLU A 55 -27.64 15.65 46.22
CA GLU A 55 -27.01 14.38 45.88
C GLU A 55 -28.15 13.37 45.63
N PRO A 56 -28.16 12.70 44.45
CA PRO A 56 -29.14 11.64 44.23
C PRO A 56 -28.92 10.57 45.28
N VAL A 57 -29.98 10.27 46.06
CA VAL A 57 -29.92 9.23 47.10
C VAL A 57 -29.74 7.89 46.41
N LEU A 58 -28.58 7.25 46.61
CA LEU A 58 -28.30 5.93 46.05
C LEU A 58 -29.41 4.94 46.43
N GLN A 59 -29.93 4.24 45.47
CA GLN A 59 -30.91 3.19 45.66
C GLN A 59 -30.27 1.98 46.35
N ASN A 60 -31.06 1.14 47.02
CA ASN A 60 -30.51 0.01 47.78
C ASN A 60 -29.71 -0.97 46.91
N HIS A 61 -30.15 -1.22 45.67
CA HIS A 61 -29.41 -2.09 44.74
C HIS A 61 -28.09 -1.47 44.29
N GLU A 62 -28.02 -0.14 44.09
CA GLU A 62 -26.78 0.57 43.78
C GLU A 62 -25.76 0.51 44.93
N LYS A 63 -26.23 0.63 46.19
CA LYS A 63 -25.36 0.48 47.38
C LYS A 63 -24.78 -0.92 47.48
N VAL A 64 -25.59 -1.95 47.21
CA VAL A 64 -25.15 -3.34 47.24
C VAL A 64 -24.13 -3.58 46.13
N ALA A 65 -24.41 -3.14 44.89
CA ALA A 65 -23.52 -3.29 43.77
C ALA A 65 -22.18 -2.55 43.97
N ALA A 66 -22.21 -1.32 44.52
CA ALA A 66 -21.00 -0.59 44.88
C ALA A 66 -20.15 -1.30 45.95
N GLN A 67 -20.81 -1.88 46.96
CA GLN A 67 -20.10 -2.63 48.00
C GLN A 67 -19.52 -3.95 47.47
N GLU A 68 -20.23 -4.68 46.67
CA GLU A 68 -19.73 -5.90 45.98
C GLU A 68 -18.55 -5.58 45.09
N PHE A 69 -18.63 -4.48 44.35
CA PHE A 69 -17.57 -4.00 43.49
C PHE A 69 -16.31 -3.61 44.27
N LEU A 70 -16.47 -2.91 45.42
CA LEU A 70 -15.40 -2.61 46.37
C LEU A 70 -14.72 -3.87 46.88
N ASN A 71 -15.52 -4.83 47.36
CA ASN A 71 -15.01 -6.10 47.90
C ASN A 71 -14.19 -6.86 46.81
N HIS A 72 -14.65 -6.81 45.57
CA HIS A 72 -13.95 -7.41 44.45
C HIS A 72 -12.60 -6.72 44.17
N MET A 73 -12.56 -5.39 44.23
CA MET A 73 -11.33 -4.61 44.08
C MET A 73 -10.33 -4.84 45.22
N GLU A 74 -10.82 -4.98 46.48
CA GLU A 74 -9.99 -5.26 47.65
C GLU A 74 -9.43 -6.69 47.68
N ALA A 75 -10.19 -7.67 47.16
CA ALA A 75 -9.73 -9.05 47.04
C ALA A 75 -8.54 -9.21 46.05
N GLY A 76 -8.19 -8.13 45.41
CA GLY A 76 -7.07 -8.05 44.48
C GLY A 76 -7.40 -8.63 43.09
N LEU A 77 -6.97 -7.95 42.07
CA LEU A 77 -7.08 -8.30 40.63
C LEU A 77 -6.44 -9.66 40.23
N GLN A 78 -6.04 -10.46 41.22
CA GLN A 78 -5.49 -11.81 41.08
C GLN A 78 -6.55 -12.88 40.80
N THR A 79 -7.80 -12.62 41.15
CA THR A 79 -8.93 -13.46 40.77
C THR A 79 -9.49 -12.93 39.46
N SER A 80 -9.76 -13.82 38.49
CA SER A 80 -10.21 -13.50 37.12
C SER A 80 -11.04 -12.21 37.04
N PRO A 81 -10.58 -11.15 36.34
CA PRO A 81 -11.30 -9.87 36.22
C PRO A 81 -12.65 -9.98 35.52
N LEU A 82 -12.99 -11.13 34.95
CA LEU A 82 -14.14 -11.40 34.10
C LEU A 82 -15.14 -12.35 34.79
N GLY A 83 -15.58 -12.04 36.02
CA GLY A 83 -16.61 -12.78 36.73
C GLY A 83 -18.02 -12.28 36.42
N LYS A 84 -19.04 -13.16 36.48
CA LYS A 84 -20.44 -12.78 36.30
C LYS A 84 -20.89 -11.74 37.33
N GLU A 85 -20.45 -11.90 38.60
CA GLU A 85 -20.76 -10.97 39.67
C GLU A 85 -20.21 -9.57 39.40
N THR A 86 -18.99 -9.49 38.89
CA THR A 86 -18.37 -8.21 38.46
C THR A 86 -19.15 -7.56 37.33
N LEU A 87 -19.61 -8.35 36.35
CA LEU A 87 -20.40 -7.84 35.22
C LEU A 87 -21.74 -7.29 35.69
N ASP A 88 -22.45 -8.02 36.57
CA ASP A 88 -23.74 -7.59 37.12
C ASP A 88 -23.60 -6.30 37.92
N ALA A 89 -22.53 -6.15 38.71
CA ALA A 89 -22.22 -4.92 39.43
C ALA A 89 -21.90 -3.77 38.46
N LEU A 90 -21.05 -4.02 37.44
CA LEU A 90 -20.71 -3.02 36.41
C LEU A 90 -21.93 -2.52 35.63
N LYS A 91 -22.89 -3.39 35.32
CA LYS A 91 -24.15 -3.00 34.71
C LYS A 91 -24.90 -1.98 35.57
N ILE A 92 -25.07 -2.28 36.85
CA ILE A 92 -25.78 -1.38 37.78
C ILE A 92 -25.06 -0.04 37.88
N LEU A 93 -23.73 -0.04 38.04
CA LEU A 93 -22.93 1.18 38.15
C LEU A 93 -22.97 2.03 36.85
N ALA A 94 -22.86 1.41 35.71
CA ALA A 94 -22.81 2.10 34.42
C ALA A 94 -24.18 2.73 34.02
N PHE A 95 -25.29 2.08 34.39
CA PHE A 95 -26.64 2.57 34.11
C PHE A 95 -27.21 3.48 35.20
N SER A 96 -26.46 3.75 36.26
CA SER A 96 -26.89 4.66 37.33
C SER A 96 -26.96 6.11 36.84
N GLU A 97 -27.90 6.88 37.36
CA GLU A 97 -27.96 8.34 37.18
C GLU A 97 -26.89 9.09 38.01
N ASN A 98 -26.19 8.38 38.91
CA ASN A 98 -25.14 8.95 39.73
C ASN A 98 -23.79 8.92 38.97
N ALA A 99 -23.22 10.11 38.70
CA ALA A 99 -21.96 10.26 38.00
C ALA A 99 -20.78 9.57 38.71
N ASP A 100 -20.75 9.53 40.06
CA ASP A 100 -19.67 8.89 40.83
C ASP A 100 -19.66 7.36 40.62
N LEU A 101 -20.85 6.74 40.48
CA LEU A 101 -20.97 5.31 40.18
C LEU A 101 -20.51 5.01 38.73
N GLN A 102 -20.95 5.83 37.77
CA GLN A 102 -20.48 5.72 36.38
C GLN A 102 -18.96 5.91 36.28
N HIS A 103 -18.43 6.88 37.01
CA HIS A 103 -17.00 7.15 37.10
C HIS A 103 -16.21 5.94 37.61
N SER A 104 -16.71 5.27 38.66
CA SER A 104 -16.10 4.06 39.20
C SER A 104 -16.08 2.91 38.18
N ALA A 105 -17.16 2.72 37.43
CA ALA A 105 -17.23 1.73 36.36
C ALA A 105 -16.26 2.09 35.21
N ALA A 106 -16.20 3.35 34.80
CA ALA A 106 -15.31 3.81 33.73
C ALA A 106 -13.83 3.65 34.11
N LEU A 107 -13.46 3.96 35.34
CA LEU A 107 -12.12 3.72 35.90
C LEU A 107 -11.74 2.23 35.86
N TYR A 108 -12.68 1.36 36.21
CA TYR A 108 -12.44 -0.08 36.14
C TYR A 108 -12.16 -0.56 34.72
N TYR A 109 -12.97 -0.11 33.71
CA TYR A 109 -12.69 -0.40 32.31
C TYR A 109 -11.34 0.13 31.86
N LEU A 110 -10.98 1.35 32.27
CA LEU A 110 -9.68 1.93 31.97
C LEU A 110 -8.54 1.10 32.56
N HIS A 111 -8.68 0.64 33.81
CA HIS A 111 -7.72 -0.25 34.45
C HIS A 111 -7.63 -1.60 33.72
N MET A 112 -8.77 -2.22 33.40
CA MET A 112 -8.81 -3.47 32.63
C MET A 112 -8.10 -3.31 31.28
N SER A 113 -8.34 -2.21 30.56
CA SER A 113 -7.74 -1.97 29.24
C SER A 113 -6.21 -1.90 29.24
N GLN A 114 -5.61 -1.62 30.41
CA GLN A 114 -4.15 -1.51 30.57
C GLN A 114 -3.48 -2.82 31.02
N HIS A 115 -4.23 -3.74 31.60
CA HIS A 115 -3.67 -4.93 32.25
C HIS A 115 -4.20 -6.25 31.71
N MET A 116 -5.24 -6.21 30.88
CA MET A 116 -5.86 -7.40 30.32
C MET A 116 -5.05 -7.94 29.13
N ASN A 117 -4.82 -9.27 29.14
CA ASN A 117 -4.11 -9.97 28.07
C ASN A 117 -5.04 -10.95 27.28
N THR A 118 -6.34 -10.89 27.55
CA THR A 118 -7.37 -11.76 26.94
C THR A 118 -8.41 -10.91 26.22
N GLN A 119 -9.21 -11.55 25.38
CA GLN A 119 -10.33 -10.87 24.72
C GLN A 119 -11.39 -10.43 25.74
N LEU A 120 -11.90 -9.20 25.57
CA LEU A 120 -13.04 -8.71 26.34
C LEU A 120 -14.33 -9.40 25.83
N PRO A 121 -15.09 -10.10 26.71
CA PRO A 121 -16.32 -10.74 26.30
C PRO A 121 -17.37 -9.72 25.85
N ALA A 122 -18.19 -10.10 24.86
CA ALA A 122 -19.22 -9.23 24.30
C ALA A 122 -20.23 -8.70 25.35
N GLU A 123 -20.46 -9.47 26.40
CA GLU A 123 -21.38 -9.12 27.50
C GLU A 123 -20.95 -7.85 28.27
N TYR A 124 -19.63 -7.53 28.25
CA TYR A 124 -19.09 -6.32 28.86
C TYR A 124 -19.30 -5.06 28.01
N LEU A 125 -19.75 -5.19 26.75
CA LEU A 125 -19.93 -4.05 25.86
C LEU A 125 -21.25 -3.30 26.10
N GLU A 126 -22.27 -3.95 26.66
CA GLU A 126 -23.56 -3.30 26.99
C GLU A 126 -23.40 -2.18 28.05
N PRO A 127 -22.81 -2.42 29.25
CA PRO A 127 -22.56 -1.34 30.20
C PRO A 127 -21.57 -0.30 29.67
N TYR A 128 -20.70 -0.69 28.77
CA TYR A 128 -19.74 0.19 28.13
C TYR A 128 -20.40 1.27 27.27
N GLN A 129 -21.46 0.90 26.55
CA GLN A 129 -22.26 1.85 25.76
C GLN A 129 -22.85 2.96 26.61
N ALA A 130 -23.40 2.61 27.77
CA ALA A 130 -23.97 3.59 28.70
C ALA A 130 -22.92 4.59 29.20
N LEU A 131 -21.68 4.13 29.44
CA LEU A 131 -20.59 5.01 29.86
C LEU A 131 -20.12 5.97 28.77
N LEU A 132 -20.10 5.54 27.50
CA LEU A 132 -19.77 6.42 26.37
C LEU A 132 -20.84 7.51 26.18
N GLN A 133 -22.11 7.23 26.51
CA GLN A 133 -23.23 8.17 26.43
C GLN A 133 -23.49 8.95 27.72
N SER A 134 -22.62 8.83 28.73
CA SER A 134 -22.74 9.59 29.97
C SER A 134 -22.73 11.11 29.71
N SER A 135 -23.50 11.85 30.52
CA SER A 135 -23.43 13.31 30.51
C SER A 135 -22.20 13.88 31.22
N ASP A 136 -21.46 13.07 31.95
CA ASP A 136 -20.25 13.44 32.65
C ASP A 136 -19.01 13.32 31.77
N LEU A 137 -18.27 14.41 31.62
CA LEU A 137 -17.10 14.49 30.73
C LEU A 137 -15.94 13.59 31.20
N GLU A 138 -15.74 13.42 32.52
CA GLU A 138 -14.66 12.54 33.01
C GLU A 138 -14.97 11.08 32.70
N VAL A 139 -16.25 10.69 32.81
CA VAL A 139 -16.73 9.36 32.40
C VAL A 139 -16.52 9.13 30.91
N GLN A 140 -16.89 10.12 30.05
CA GLN A 140 -16.65 10.03 28.60
C GLN A 140 -15.17 9.93 28.26
N GLN A 141 -14.29 10.73 28.93
CA GLN A 141 -12.84 10.68 28.71
C GLN A 141 -12.27 9.31 29.02
N MET A 142 -12.61 8.73 30.19
CA MET A 142 -12.08 7.44 30.63
C MET A 142 -12.60 6.29 29.77
N SER A 143 -13.90 6.28 29.47
CA SER A 143 -14.48 5.22 28.65
C SER A 143 -13.99 5.29 27.22
N SER A 144 -13.91 6.47 26.60
CA SER A 144 -13.34 6.59 25.24
C SER A 144 -11.86 6.20 25.19
N LEU A 145 -11.07 6.57 26.21
CA LEU A 145 -9.65 6.20 26.30
C LEU A 145 -9.47 4.69 26.48
N SER A 146 -10.27 4.05 27.35
CA SER A 146 -10.19 2.60 27.52
C SER A 146 -10.61 1.83 26.26
N LEU A 147 -11.57 2.37 25.46
CA LEU A 147 -11.93 1.78 24.17
C LEU A 147 -10.76 1.82 23.19
N VAL A 148 -10.06 2.95 23.09
CA VAL A 148 -8.82 3.05 22.30
C VAL A 148 -7.83 1.97 22.71
N ASN A 149 -7.57 1.83 24.02
CA ASN A 149 -6.61 0.84 24.53
C ASN A 149 -7.02 -0.60 24.14
N PHE A 150 -8.27 -1.00 24.37
CA PHE A 150 -8.76 -2.33 24.00
C PHE A 150 -8.62 -2.62 22.49
N LEU A 151 -8.90 -1.61 21.66
CA LEU A 151 -8.78 -1.74 20.21
C LEU A 151 -7.32 -1.85 19.75
N LEU A 152 -6.40 -1.14 20.42
CA LEU A 152 -4.97 -1.11 20.08
C LEU A 152 -4.24 -2.36 20.52
N GLU A 153 -4.49 -2.82 21.76
CA GLU A 153 -3.90 -4.06 22.29
C GLU A 153 -4.51 -5.32 21.64
N GLY A 154 -5.56 -5.16 20.81
CA GLY A 154 -6.23 -6.26 20.15
C GLY A 154 -7.14 -7.07 21.07
N ASN A 155 -7.43 -6.57 22.27
CA ASN A 155 -8.29 -7.23 23.26
C ASN A 155 -9.79 -7.08 22.93
N LEU A 156 -10.11 -6.32 21.88
CA LEU A 156 -11.47 -6.14 21.38
C LEU A 156 -11.48 -6.26 19.85
N ASN A 157 -12.35 -7.14 19.36
CA ASN A 157 -12.56 -7.30 17.93
C ASN A 157 -13.24 -6.04 17.34
N LYS A 158 -12.64 -5.46 16.28
CA LYS A 158 -13.09 -4.22 15.67
C LYS A 158 -14.47 -4.33 15.01
N GLU A 159 -14.77 -5.45 14.41
CA GLU A 159 -16.04 -5.74 13.77
C GLU A 159 -17.15 -5.89 14.82
N LEU A 160 -16.82 -6.50 15.97
CA LEU A 160 -17.77 -6.67 17.08
C LEU A 160 -18.24 -5.31 17.62
N VAL A 161 -17.36 -4.32 17.76
CA VAL A 161 -17.71 -2.96 18.23
C VAL A 161 -18.83 -2.35 17.38
N VAL A 162 -18.74 -2.52 16.05
CA VAL A 162 -19.76 -2.00 15.14
C VAL A 162 -21.04 -2.84 15.21
N GLN A 163 -20.91 -4.17 15.29
CA GLN A 163 -22.06 -5.09 15.36
C GLN A 163 -22.92 -4.92 16.61
N VAL A 164 -22.30 -4.59 17.75
CA VAL A 164 -23.04 -4.35 19.01
C VAL A 164 -23.55 -2.92 19.15
N GLY A 165 -23.39 -2.06 18.14
CA GLY A 165 -23.92 -0.70 18.10
C GLY A 165 -23.09 0.36 18.80
N LEU A 166 -21.82 0.08 19.18
CA LEU A 166 -20.94 1.08 19.81
C LEU A 166 -20.41 2.14 18.85
N LEU A 167 -20.60 1.96 17.54
CA LEU A 167 -20.15 2.94 16.55
C LEU A 167 -20.88 4.28 16.71
N GLU A 168 -22.20 4.28 16.89
CA GLU A 168 -22.99 5.51 17.04
C GLU A 168 -22.54 6.36 18.23
N PRO A 169 -22.45 5.81 19.46
CA PRO A 169 -21.89 6.54 20.61
C PRO A 169 -20.49 7.14 20.33
N VAL A 170 -19.60 6.40 19.68
CA VAL A 170 -18.27 6.89 19.35
C VAL A 170 -18.32 8.05 18.35
N LEU A 171 -19.24 8.00 17.37
CA LEU A 171 -19.43 9.11 16.42
C LEU A 171 -20.02 10.36 17.09
N GLU A 172 -20.97 10.19 18.03
CA GLU A 172 -21.51 11.30 18.83
C GLU A 172 -20.39 12.00 19.64
N LEU A 173 -19.43 11.24 20.19
CA LEU A 173 -18.31 11.81 20.92
C LEU A 173 -17.33 12.63 20.04
N LEU A 174 -17.34 12.48 18.72
CA LEU A 174 -16.59 13.39 17.83
C LEU A 174 -17.09 14.85 17.94
N GLU A 175 -18.34 15.04 18.27
CA GLU A 175 -18.97 16.37 18.42
C GLU A 175 -18.86 16.92 19.86
N SER A 176 -18.20 16.21 20.77
CA SER A 176 -17.96 16.68 22.13
C SER A 176 -17.23 18.04 22.17
N GLY A 177 -17.54 18.86 23.15
CA GLY A 177 -16.81 20.11 23.40
C GLY A 177 -15.42 19.90 24.03
N ASP A 178 -15.08 18.68 24.47
CA ASP A 178 -13.82 18.34 25.11
C ASP A 178 -12.81 17.76 24.13
N SER A 179 -11.62 18.33 24.06
CA SER A 179 -10.58 17.92 23.10
C SER A 179 -9.99 16.52 23.40
N ALA A 180 -10.00 16.06 24.68
CA ALA A 180 -9.53 14.74 25.02
C ALA A 180 -10.52 13.67 24.56
N VAL A 181 -11.83 13.92 24.72
CA VAL A 181 -12.90 13.07 24.21
C VAL A 181 -12.85 13.00 22.68
N GLN A 182 -12.72 14.14 22.00
CA GLN A 182 -12.56 14.20 20.54
C GLN A 182 -11.33 13.41 20.07
N CYS A 183 -10.19 13.59 20.75
CA CYS A 183 -8.95 12.89 20.44
C CYS A 183 -9.11 11.38 20.53
N ASN A 184 -9.71 10.88 21.63
CA ASN A 184 -9.95 9.47 21.86
C ASN A 184 -10.93 8.90 20.81
N SER A 185 -12.02 9.61 20.54
CA SER A 185 -13.01 9.19 19.54
C SER A 185 -12.43 9.12 18.13
N CYS A 186 -11.63 10.12 17.72
CA CYS A 186 -10.89 10.06 16.47
C CYS A 186 -9.93 8.86 16.41
N ALA A 187 -9.24 8.55 17.51
CA ALA A 187 -8.34 7.40 17.60
C ALA A 187 -9.12 6.06 17.50
N CYS A 188 -10.30 5.97 18.13
CA CYS A 188 -11.20 4.82 17.97
C CYS A 188 -11.58 4.64 16.50
N ILE A 189 -12.09 5.69 15.84
CA ILE A 189 -12.49 5.62 14.43
C ILE A 189 -11.29 5.30 13.53
N MET A 190 -10.13 5.88 13.77
CA MET A 190 -8.90 5.54 13.03
C MET A 190 -8.57 4.05 13.12
N THR A 191 -8.72 3.46 14.31
CA THR A 191 -8.42 2.04 14.53
C THR A 191 -9.52 1.13 13.96
N LEU A 192 -10.79 1.49 14.10
CA LEU A 192 -11.93 0.76 13.54
C LEU A 192 -11.88 0.75 12.00
N ALA A 193 -11.49 1.86 11.37
CA ALA A 193 -11.39 2.02 9.92
C ALA A 193 -10.27 1.18 9.26
N ILE A 194 -9.44 0.45 10.04
CA ILE A 194 -8.52 -0.55 9.50
C ILE A 194 -9.30 -1.71 8.86
N SER A 195 -10.43 -2.11 9.43
CA SER A 195 -11.32 -3.13 8.87
C SER A 195 -12.11 -2.60 7.68
N GLU A 196 -12.26 -3.42 6.64
CA GLU A 196 -12.96 -3.04 5.42
C GLU A 196 -14.46 -2.85 5.66
N SER A 197 -15.11 -3.76 6.37
CA SER A 197 -16.53 -3.67 6.71
C SER A 197 -16.85 -2.43 7.55
N ASN A 198 -15.96 -2.08 8.47
CA ASN A 198 -16.15 -0.92 9.33
C ASN A 198 -16.03 0.41 8.58
N ARG A 199 -15.16 0.50 7.55
CA ARG A 199 -15.06 1.72 6.73
C ARG A 199 -16.38 2.12 6.11
N GLU A 200 -17.12 1.14 5.58
CA GLU A 200 -18.45 1.40 5.01
C GLU A 200 -19.46 1.78 6.08
N ALA A 201 -19.47 1.08 7.22
CA ALA A 201 -20.34 1.40 8.34
C ALA A 201 -20.12 2.84 8.86
N ILE A 202 -18.86 3.25 9.04
CA ILE A 202 -18.50 4.62 9.47
C ILE A 202 -19.01 5.67 8.46
N GLY A 203 -18.84 5.39 7.16
CA GLY A 203 -19.30 6.30 6.11
C GLY A 203 -20.82 6.42 6.05
N ILE A 204 -21.55 5.31 6.20
CA ILE A 204 -23.03 5.27 6.19
C ILE A 204 -23.59 5.96 7.44
N ALA A 205 -22.96 5.76 8.60
CA ALA A 205 -23.35 6.38 9.86
C ALA A 205 -23.01 7.89 9.96
N GLY A 206 -22.48 8.50 8.88
CA GLY A 206 -22.23 9.94 8.83
C GLY A 206 -20.93 10.40 9.48
N GLY A 207 -19.98 9.51 9.78
CA GLY A 207 -18.72 9.84 10.46
C GLY A 207 -17.75 10.72 9.65
N ILE A 208 -17.99 10.91 8.34
CA ILE A 208 -17.06 11.65 7.46
C ILE A 208 -17.04 13.14 7.79
N LEU A 209 -18.18 13.80 7.88
CA LEU A 209 -18.26 15.25 8.08
C LEU A 209 -17.69 15.70 9.44
N PRO A 210 -17.99 15.05 10.57
CA PRO A 210 -17.30 15.31 11.84
C PRO A 210 -15.78 15.16 11.76
N LEU A 211 -15.26 14.10 11.12
CA LEU A 211 -13.82 13.91 10.94
C LEU A 211 -13.18 15.02 10.10
N LEU A 212 -13.83 15.47 9.02
CA LEU A 212 -13.35 16.60 8.22
C LEU A 212 -13.36 17.94 8.99
N THR A 213 -14.26 18.07 9.94
CA THR A 213 -14.30 19.22 10.85
C THR A 213 -13.15 19.15 11.85
N LEU A 214 -12.91 17.99 12.46
CA LEU A 214 -11.83 17.76 13.42
C LEU A 214 -10.43 17.74 12.76
N ALA A 215 -10.33 17.44 11.48
CA ALA A 215 -9.10 17.61 10.71
C ALA A 215 -8.63 19.08 10.64
N LYS A 216 -9.49 20.03 10.99
CA LYS A 216 -9.18 21.46 11.09
C LYS A 216 -9.04 21.93 12.55
N SER A 217 -9.01 21.01 13.52
CA SER A 217 -8.88 21.32 14.94
C SER A 217 -7.56 22.04 15.23
N TYR A 218 -7.59 22.93 16.22
CA TYR A 218 -6.38 23.56 16.77
C TYR A 218 -5.61 22.64 17.73
N ASP A 219 -6.23 21.57 18.26
CA ASP A 219 -5.50 20.55 19.03
C ASP A 219 -4.78 19.60 18.07
N PRO A 220 -3.43 19.58 18.10
CA PRO A 220 -2.67 18.76 17.15
C PRO A 220 -2.99 17.27 17.24
N ARG A 221 -3.33 16.75 18.43
CA ARG A 221 -3.66 15.33 18.63
C ARG A 221 -5.00 14.97 17.99
N VAL A 222 -6.00 15.84 18.16
CA VAL A 222 -7.31 15.69 17.50
C VAL A 222 -7.13 15.74 15.99
N GLN A 223 -6.41 16.75 15.51
CA GLN A 223 -6.13 16.92 14.08
C GLN A 223 -5.45 15.70 13.49
N GLN A 224 -4.38 15.21 14.12
CA GLN A 224 -3.60 14.06 13.66
C GLN A 224 -4.45 12.78 13.59
N ASN A 225 -5.23 12.48 14.66
CA ASN A 225 -6.08 11.30 14.70
C ASN A 225 -7.22 11.38 13.67
N ALA A 226 -7.82 12.56 13.48
CA ALA A 226 -8.87 12.76 12.48
C ALA A 226 -8.35 12.53 11.05
N VAL A 227 -7.17 13.09 10.72
CA VAL A 227 -6.55 12.90 9.39
C VAL A 227 -6.11 11.45 9.20
N GLY A 228 -5.61 10.79 10.26
CA GLY A 228 -5.29 9.36 10.24
C GLY A 228 -6.52 8.47 10.02
N ALA A 229 -7.67 8.82 10.61
CA ALA A 229 -8.95 8.15 10.34
C ALA A 229 -9.37 8.34 8.87
N ILE A 230 -9.28 9.56 8.35
CA ILE A 230 -9.57 9.86 6.94
C ILE A 230 -8.66 9.02 6.02
N LEU A 231 -7.36 8.91 6.31
CA LEU A 231 -6.45 8.07 5.54
C LEU A 231 -6.93 6.62 5.47
N ASN A 232 -7.33 6.03 6.61
CA ASN A 232 -7.82 4.66 6.60
C ASN A 232 -9.14 4.52 5.81
N LEU A 233 -10.02 5.50 5.88
CA LEU A 233 -11.26 5.55 5.11
C LEU A 233 -11.01 5.64 3.59
N THR A 234 -9.96 6.31 3.14
CA THR A 234 -9.61 6.40 1.70
C THR A 234 -9.19 5.08 1.06
N ARG A 235 -9.14 3.98 1.80
CA ARG A 235 -8.89 2.63 1.25
C ARG A 235 -10.12 2.01 0.59
N SER A 236 -11.34 2.51 0.87
CA SER A 236 -12.58 2.06 0.22
C SER A 236 -12.93 2.97 -0.95
N GLU A 237 -13.16 2.40 -2.13
CA GLU A 237 -13.54 3.16 -3.34
C GLU A 237 -14.85 3.92 -3.13
N ARG A 238 -15.83 3.29 -2.48
CA ARG A 238 -17.10 3.91 -2.17
C ARG A 238 -16.94 5.13 -1.25
N ILE A 239 -16.10 5.01 -0.23
CA ILE A 239 -15.87 6.10 0.74
C ILE A 239 -15.06 7.24 0.12
N LYS A 240 -14.14 6.98 -0.80
CA LYS A 240 -13.42 8.04 -1.56
C LYS A 240 -14.40 8.99 -2.25
N SER A 241 -15.41 8.45 -2.93
CA SER A 241 -16.42 9.25 -3.62
C SER A 241 -17.25 10.10 -2.65
N ILE A 242 -17.57 9.57 -1.46
CA ILE A 242 -18.26 10.32 -0.42
C ILE A 242 -17.34 11.42 0.15
N LEU A 243 -16.09 11.10 0.48
CA LEU A 243 -15.10 12.07 0.97
C LEU A 243 -14.93 13.24 -0.01
N CYS A 244 -14.81 12.96 -1.30
CA CYS A 244 -14.68 14.02 -2.32
C CYS A 244 -15.93 14.92 -2.36
N ARG A 245 -17.13 14.34 -2.27
CA ARG A 245 -18.40 15.09 -2.26
C ARG A 245 -18.57 15.93 -1.00
N GLU A 246 -18.15 15.43 0.15
CA GLU A 246 -18.20 16.13 1.44
C GLU A 246 -17.07 17.16 1.63
N GLY A 247 -16.23 17.39 0.61
CA GLY A 247 -15.22 18.44 0.61
C GLY A 247 -13.89 18.06 1.22
N ALA A 248 -13.51 16.78 1.23
CA ALA A 248 -12.21 16.31 1.75
C ALA A 248 -11.02 16.90 0.99
N LEU A 249 -11.13 17.07 -0.34
CA LEU A 249 -10.01 17.48 -1.18
C LEU A 249 -9.40 18.85 -0.77
N PRO A 250 -10.16 19.96 -0.60
CA PRO A 250 -9.59 21.21 -0.15
C PRO A 250 -9.04 21.13 1.28
N VAL A 251 -9.65 20.35 2.18
CA VAL A 251 -9.15 20.17 3.55
C VAL A 251 -7.80 19.47 3.53
N LEU A 252 -7.68 18.35 2.84
CA LEU A 252 -6.43 17.59 2.72
C LEU A 252 -5.33 18.42 2.02
N THR A 253 -5.70 19.19 1.00
CA THR A 253 -4.73 20.07 0.30
C THR A 253 -4.20 21.17 1.23
N MET A 254 -5.06 21.77 2.07
CA MET A 254 -4.63 22.74 3.08
C MET A 254 -3.66 22.12 4.10
N LEU A 255 -3.92 20.88 4.51
CA LEU A 255 -3.12 20.17 5.50
C LEU A 255 -1.73 19.74 4.99
N LEU A 256 -1.49 19.77 3.67
CA LEU A 256 -0.13 19.62 3.11
C LEU A 256 0.83 20.72 3.60
N GLN A 257 0.31 21.87 4.06
CA GLN A 257 1.10 22.98 4.61
C GLN A 257 1.30 22.89 6.13
N SER A 258 0.82 21.83 6.78
CA SER A 258 1.01 21.64 8.22
C SER A 258 2.49 21.63 8.59
N ALA A 259 2.84 22.19 9.75
CA ALA A 259 4.17 22.04 10.32
C ALA A 259 4.43 20.63 10.86
N ASP A 260 3.37 19.84 11.08
CA ASP A 260 3.46 18.45 11.55
C ASP A 260 3.64 17.49 10.36
N ALA A 261 4.75 16.76 10.37
CA ALA A 261 5.11 15.83 9.32
C ALA A 261 4.18 14.60 9.22
N GLU A 262 3.52 14.20 10.33
CA GLU A 262 2.53 13.12 10.30
C GLU A 262 1.27 13.57 9.58
N ILE A 263 0.80 14.78 9.85
CA ILE A 263 -0.36 15.37 9.18
C ILE A 263 -0.07 15.55 7.68
N GLN A 264 1.13 16.04 7.32
CA GLN A 264 1.56 16.11 5.91
C GLN A 264 1.53 14.73 5.25
N TYR A 265 2.12 13.73 5.92
CA TYR A 265 2.18 12.36 5.42
C TYR A 265 0.77 11.76 5.25
N TYR A 266 -0.10 11.85 6.25
CA TYR A 266 -1.47 11.33 6.16
C TYR A 266 -2.27 12.03 5.06
N SER A 267 -2.10 13.32 4.90
CA SER A 267 -2.76 14.10 3.85
C SER A 267 -2.27 13.72 2.45
N CYS A 268 -0.94 13.59 2.26
CA CYS A 268 -0.38 13.10 1.00
C CYS A 268 -0.87 11.70 0.67
N ALA A 269 -0.88 10.79 1.66
CA ALA A 269 -1.31 9.41 1.47
C ALA A 269 -2.81 9.33 1.13
N SER A 270 -3.65 10.14 1.79
CA SER A 270 -5.08 10.23 1.52
C SER A 270 -5.35 10.74 0.10
N LEU A 271 -4.68 11.82 -0.31
CA LEU A 271 -4.76 12.36 -1.67
C LEU A 271 -4.24 11.35 -2.70
N GLY A 272 -3.15 10.63 -2.38
CA GLY A 272 -2.61 9.58 -3.22
C GLY A 272 -3.59 8.42 -3.43
N ASN A 273 -4.27 7.98 -2.36
CA ASN A 273 -5.32 6.96 -2.44
C ASN A 273 -6.51 7.42 -3.28
N ILE A 274 -6.94 8.68 -3.14
CA ILE A 274 -8.01 9.26 -3.95
C ILE A 274 -7.57 9.35 -5.43
N ALA A 275 -6.34 9.80 -5.68
CA ALA A 275 -5.76 9.93 -7.01
C ALA A 275 -5.54 8.58 -7.74
N ALA A 276 -5.58 7.46 -7.04
CA ALA A 276 -5.52 6.14 -7.68
C ALA A 276 -6.73 5.86 -8.59
N ASN A 277 -7.87 6.54 -8.36
CA ASN A 277 -9.01 6.50 -9.28
C ASN A 277 -9.01 7.75 -10.18
N PRO A 278 -8.85 7.59 -11.53
CA PRO A 278 -8.81 8.71 -12.47
C PRO A 278 -10.07 9.59 -12.49
N GLU A 279 -11.22 9.09 -12.04
CA GLU A 279 -12.47 9.87 -11.95
C GLU A 279 -12.34 11.09 -11.05
N HIS A 280 -11.46 11.03 -10.05
CA HIS A 280 -11.24 12.13 -9.12
C HIS A 280 -10.22 13.16 -9.61
N HIS A 281 -9.44 12.87 -10.65
CA HIS A 281 -8.36 13.76 -11.13
C HIS A 281 -8.86 15.14 -11.49
N LYS A 282 -9.99 15.25 -12.20
CA LYS A 282 -10.56 16.54 -12.59
C LYS A 282 -10.89 17.42 -11.38
N ALA A 283 -11.49 16.84 -10.34
CA ALA A 283 -11.81 17.54 -9.11
C ALA A 283 -10.55 17.97 -8.34
N MET A 284 -9.53 17.12 -8.31
CA MET A 284 -8.24 17.40 -7.66
C MET A 284 -7.49 18.54 -8.38
N LEU A 285 -7.46 18.53 -9.71
CA LEU A 285 -6.77 19.55 -10.51
C LEU A 285 -7.47 20.91 -10.46
N ALA A 286 -8.79 20.93 -10.23
CA ALA A 286 -9.55 22.16 -10.09
C ALA A 286 -9.24 22.92 -8.78
N ILE A 287 -8.50 22.31 -7.83
CA ILE A 287 -8.17 22.97 -6.56
C ILE A 287 -7.10 24.04 -6.78
N GLY A 288 -7.50 25.29 -6.67
CA GLY A 288 -6.58 26.43 -6.62
C GLY A 288 -5.68 26.56 -7.86
N ASP A 289 -6.19 26.25 -9.04
CA ASP A 289 -5.47 26.42 -10.31
C ASP A 289 -4.06 25.80 -10.29
N GLY A 290 -4.00 24.48 -10.08
CA GLY A 290 -2.76 23.72 -9.98
C GLY A 290 -2.01 23.87 -8.64
N PHE A 291 -2.63 24.49 -7.63
CA PHE A 291 -2.02 24.64 -6.30
C PHE A 291 -1.65 23.29 -5.68
N LEU A 292 -2.52 22.29 -5.79
CA LEU A 292 -2.25 20.93 -5.29
C LEU A 292 -0.97 20.35 -5.88
N LEU A 293 -0.77 20.45 -7.21
CA LEU A 293 0.44 19.93 -7.87
C LEU A 293 1.69 20.65 -7.38
N ARG A 294 1.66 21.99 -7.29
CA ARG A 294 2.81 22.77 -6.77
C ARG A 294 3.15 22.40 -5.32
N MET A 295 2.13 22.17 -4.48
CA MET A 295 2.35 21.74 -3.10
C MET A 295 2.99 20.35 -3.03
N LEU A 296 2.49 19.38 -3.81
CA LEU A 296 3.06 18.04 -3.84
C LEU A 296 4.50 18.06 -4.35
N VAL A 297 4.80 18.84 -5.40
CA VAL A 297 6.19 19.02 -5.89
C VAL A 297 7.09 19.63 -4.81
N SER A 298 6.61 20.64 -4.08
CA SER A 298 7.36 21.21 -2.94
C SER A 298 7.65 20.16 -1.86
N LEU A 299 6.69 19.28 -1.56
CA LEU A 299 6.85 18.22 -0.55
C LEU A 299 7.79 17.10 -0.98
N MET A 300 8.08 16.93 -2.28
CA MET A 300 9.15 16.01 -2.72
C MET A 300 10.51 16.40 -2.11
N SER A 301 10.75 17.69 -1.86
CA SER A 301 11.97 18.20 -1.20
C SER A 301 11.93 18.14 0.33
N SER A 302 10.92 17.52 0.92
CA SER A 302 10.81 17.44 2.39
C SER A 302 12.01 16.70 3.00
N SER A 303 12.56 17.25 4.09
CA SER A 303 13.58 16.56 4.89
C SER A 303 13.05 15.28 5.55
N VAL A 304 11.73 15.17 5.68
CA VAL A 304 11.06 13.97 6.22
C VAL A 304 10.81 12.98 5.08
N GLN A 305 11.62 11.96 5.01
CA GLN A 305 11.69 11.00 3.90
C GLN A 305 10.33 10.35 3.55
N LYS A 306 9.51 10.04 4.55
CA LYS A 306 8.18 9.46 4.32
C LYS A 306 7.20 10.45 3.65
N VAL A 307 7.35 11.77 3.90
CA VAL A 307 6.56 12.81 3.23
C VAL A 307 7.00 12.94 1.79
N SER A 308 8.33 13.00 1.56
CA SER A 308 8.92 13.07 0.22
C SER A 308 8.51 11.89 -0.65
N SER A 309 8.65 10.65 -0.16
CA SER A 309 8.25 9.45 -0.90
C SER A 309 6.74 9.43 -1.18
N GLN A 310 5.92 9.82 -0.21
CA GLN A 310 4.46 9.82 -0.39
C GLN A 310 3.99 10.90 -1.37
N ALA A 311 4.65 12.06 -1.41
CA ALA A 311 4.40 13.09 -2.41
C ALA A 311 4.71 12.58 -3.83
N CYS A 312 5.84 11.88 -4.01
CA CYS A 312 6.17 11.23 -5.29
C CYS A 312 5.09 10.22 -5.71
N LEU A 313 4.60 9.38 -4.79
CA LEU A 313 3.56 8.38 -5.08
C LEU A 313 2.21 9.03 -5.42
N CYS A 314 1.83 10.11 -4.74
CA CYS A 314 0.62 10.86 -5.07
C CYS A 314 0.72 11.47 -6.47
N LEU A 315 1.84 12.11 -6.80
CA LEU A 315 2.11 12.66 -8.13
C LEU A 315 2.14 11.57 -9.20
N ASN A 316 2.68 10.39 -8.89
CA ASN A 316 2.66 9.24 -9.79
C ASN A 316 1.23 8.86 -10.19
N ASN A 317 0.32 8.77 -9.23
CA ASN A 317 -1.07 8.44 -9.50
C ASN A 317 -1.76 9.52 -10.37
N LEU A 318 -1.53 10.79 -10.08
CA LEU A 318 -2.05 11.92 -10.87
C LEU A 318 -1.43 11.96 -12.28
N ALA A 319 -0.13 11.65 -12.41
CA ALA A 319 0.61 11.65 -13.69
C ALA A 319 0.21 10.51 -14.64
N SER A 320 -0.71 9.62 -14.26
CA SER A 320 -1.35 8.68 -15.20
C SER A 320 -2.07 9.44 -16.32
N SER A 321 -2.57 10.67 -16.05
CA SER A 321 -3.09 11.61 -17.05
C SER A 321 -1.98 12.31 -17.84
N GLY A 322 -2.08 12.33 -19.17
CA GLY A 322 -1.13 13.05 -20.04
C GLY A 322 -1.12 14.56 -19.82
N GLU A 323 -2.26 15.16 -19.49
CA GLU A 323 -2.40 16.58 -19.15
C GLU A 323 -1.58 16.93 -17.91
N VAL A 324 -1.66 16.08 -16.87
CA VAL A 324 -0.87 16.26 -15.65
C VAL A 324 0.62 16.16 -15.94
N ARG A 325 1.04 15.16 -16.74
CA ARG A 325 2.47 15.04 -17.12
C ARG A 325 2.99 16.30 -17.81
N THR A 326 2.22 16.84 -18.76
CA THR A 326 2.59 18.08 -19.44
C THR A 326 2.70 19.25 -18.47
N HIS A 327 1.75 19.38 -17.54
CA HIS A 327 1.80 20.42 -16.51
C HIS A 327 3.01 20.27 -15.57
N LEU A 328 3.31 19.04 -15.13
CA LEU A 328 4.47 18.76 -14.28
C LEU A 328 5.80 19.10 -14.98
N LEU A 329 5.92 18.82 -16.27
CA LEU A 329 7.07 19.25 -17.07
C LEU A 329 7.18 20.77 -17.17
N SER A 330 6.05 21.49 -17.30
CA SER A 330 6.04 22.95 -17.35
C SER A 330 6.45 23.66 -16.06
N ILE A 331 6.34 22.99 -14.91
CA ILE A 331 6.80 23.50 -13.61
C ILE A 331 8.19 22.95 -13.22
N ASP A 332 8.92 22.39 -14.18
CA ASP A 332 10.31 21.95 -14.05
C ASP A 332 10.55 20.93 -12.92
N ILE A 333 9.69 19.91 -12.84
CA ILE A 333 9.81 18.83 -11.83
C ILE A 333 11.06 17.96 -12.02
N MET A 334 11.60 17.87 -13.25
CA MET A 334 12.58 16.85 -13.63
C MET A 334 13.91 16.95 -12.87
N PRO A 335 14.54 18.12 -12.70
CA PRO A 335 15.80 18.22 -11.95
C PRO A 335 15.66 17.72 -10.51
N LEU A 336 14.54 18.05 -9.86
CA LEU A 336 14.26 17.56 -8.51
C LEU A 336 14.05 16.04 -8.51
N LEU A 337 13.24 15.53 -9.42
CA LEU A 337 12.93 14.10 -9.52
C LEU A 337 14.21 13.26 -9.76
N LEU A 338 15.07 13.69 -10.67
CA LEU A 338 16.35 13.03 -10.95
C LEU A 338 17.28 13.07 -9.73
N SER A 339 17.32 14.17 -8.99
CA SER A 339 18.13 14.26 -7.76
C SER A 339 17.67 13.24 -6.70
N LEU A 340 16.37 12.97 -6.61
CA LEU A 340 15.79 12.02 -5.64
C LEU A 340 16.13 10.56 -5.96
N LEU A 341 16.48 10.23 -7.21
CA LEU A 341 17.00 8.89 -7.56
C LEU A 341 18.31 8.56 -6.85
N ASN A 342 19.09 9.58 -6.47
CA ASN A 342 20.32 9.43 -5.69
C ASN A 342 20.11 9.59 -4.17
N SER A 343 18.88 9.64 -3.69
CA SER A 343 18.59 9.75 -2.26
C SER A 343 19.17 8.58 -1.48
N ASN A 344 19.67 8.83 -0.27
CA ASN A 344 20.12 7.76 0.63
C ASN A 344 18.97 6.87 1.15
N ASN A 345 17.73 7.34 1.06
CA ASN A 345 16.57 6.59 1.50
C ASN A 345 15.99 5.73 0.37
N LYS A 346 15.85 4.42 0.62
CA LYS A 346 15.35 3.45 -0.35
C LYS A 346 13.92 3.76 -0.79
N ASP A 347 13.03 4.14 0.13
CA ASP A 347 11.62 4.39 -0.18
C ASP A 347 11.46 5.63 -1.09
N VAL A 348 12.31 6.66 -0.88
CA VAL A 348 12.35 7.84 -1.75
C VAL A 348 12.85 7.47 -3.15
N ARG A 349 13.94 6.69 -3.27
CA ARG A 349 14.43 6.24 -4.58
C ARG A 349 13.37 5.42 -5.33
N GLN A 350 12.68 4.48 -4.64
CA GLN A 350 11.62 3.66 -5.24
C GLN A 350 10.42 4.50 -5.68
N ALA A 351 9.96 5.44 -4.87
CA ALA A 351 8.87 6.33 -5.24
C ALA A 351 9.25 7.23 -6.44
N SER A 352 10.49 7.71 -6.46
CA SER A 352 10.99 8.57 -7.53
C SER A 352 11.13 7.85 -8.85
N ILE A 353 11.66 6.61 -8.87
CA ILE A 353 11.75 5.83 -10.11
C ILE A 353 10.36 5.43 -10.63
N THR A 354 9.40 5.17 -9.75
CA THR A 354 8.01 4.91 -10.14
C THR A 354 7.40 6.13 -10.84
N LEU A 355 7.56 7.32 -10.26
CA LEU A 355 7.10 8.56 -10.88
C LEU A 355 7.83 8.85 -12.21
N LEU A 356 9.15 8.64 -12.25
CA LEU A 356 9.94 8.83 -13.48
C LEU A 356 9.45 7.93 -14.61
N CYS A 357 9.15 6.68 -14.30
CA CYS A 357 8.57 5.73 -15.25
C CYS A 357 7.24 6.26 -15.83
N THR A 358 6.36 6.78 -14.98
CA THR A 358 5.09 7.35 -15.43
C THR A 358 5.30 8.62 -16.26
N MET A 359 6.23 9.48 -15.89
CA MET A 359 6.59 10.66 -16.69
C MET A 359 7.13 10.29 -18.07
N SER A 360 7.87 9.19 -18.19
CA SER A 360 8.46 8.73 -19.46
C SER A 360 7.46 8.23 -20.50
N HIS A 361 6.18 8.03 -20.16
CA HIS A 361 5.15 7.63 -21.14
C HIS A 361 4.88 8.66 -22.24
N SER A 362 5.42 9.86 -22.13
CA SER A 362 5.31 10.91 -23.15
C SER A 362 6.70 11.44 -23.53
N PRO A 363 7.60 10.61 -24.08
CA PRO A 363 8.99 10.98 -24.31
C PRO A 363 9.15 12.12 -25.33
N GLY A 364 8.19 12.28 -26.24
CA GLY A 364 8.19 13.37 -27.23
C GLY A 364 7.99 14.77 -26.62
N ASN A 365 7.52 14.86 -25.38
CA ASN A 365 7.38 16.12 -24.64
C ASN A 365 8.67 16.54 -23.91
N MET A 366 9.72 15.74 -24.00
CA MET A 366 11.02 15.96 -23.39
C MET A 366 12.06 16.25 -24.46
N ASP A 367 12.98 17.16 -24.19
CA ASP A 367 14.09 17.38 -25.11
C ASP A 367 15.14 16.25 -25.03
N ALA A 368 16.05 16.19 -26.02
CA ALA A 368 17.05 15.13 -26.09
C ALA A 368 18.03 15.16 -24.91
N ALA A 369 18.43 16.36 -24.44
CA ALA A 369 19.34 16.50 -23.32
C ALA A 369 18.76 15.94 -22.03
N LEU A 370 17.47 16.22 -21.77
CA LEU A 370 16.76 15.67 -20.60
C LEU A 370 16.67 14.13 -20.67
N ARG A 371 16.33 13.58 -21.84
CA ARG A 371 16.28 12.12 -22.01
C ARG A 371 17.64 11.46 -21.80
N GLU A 372 18.70 12.06 -22.29
CA GLU A 372 20.08 11.59 -22.06
C GLU A 372 20.44 11.65 -20.58
N GLU A 373 20.12 12.75 -19.88
CA GLU A 373 20.32 12.88 -18.45
C GLU A 373 19.55 11.81 -17.66
N MET A 374 18.29 11.56 -18.00
CA MET A 374 17.49 10.48 -17.41
C MET A 374 18.18 9.12 -17.55
N LEU A 375 18.70 8.78 -18.72
CA LEU A 375 19.42 7.51 -18.94
C LEU A 375 20.67 7.40 -18.08
N GLN A 376 21.43 8.47 -17.89
CA GLN A 376 22.61 8.48 -17.03
C GLN A 376 22.24 8.20 -15.55
N TYR A 377 21.20 8.85 -15.03
CA TYR A 377 20.71 8.58 -13.67
C TYR A 377 20.17 7.16 -13.51
N LEU A 378 19.47 6.63 -14.52
CA LEU A 378 18.97 5.26 -14.51
C LEU A 378 20.09 4.23 -14.47
N ALA A 379 21.16 4.42 -15.26
CA ALA A 379 22.31 3.53 -15.24
C ALA A 379 22.95 3.46 -13.86
N VAL A 380 23.18 4.61 -13.22
CA VAL A 380 23.72 4.68 -11.85
C VAL A 380 22.81 4.00 -10.84
N LEU A 381 21.50 4.24 -10.94
CA LEU A 381 20.52 3.64 -10.03
C LEU A 381 20.47 2.11 -10.19
N MET A 382 20.44 1.59 -11.43
CA MET A 382 20.47 0.15 -11.70
C MET A 382 21.78 -0.49 -11.22
N GLN A 383 22.89 0.22 -11.31
CA GLN A 383 24.19 -0.24 -10.82
C GLN A 383 24.24 -0.34 -9.30
N THR A 384 23.64 0.60 -8.58
CA THR A 384 23.61 0.62 -7.12
C THR A 384 22.56 -0.33 -6.52
N GLU A 385 21.47 -0.57 -7.22
CA GLU A 385 20.29 -1.33 -6.75
C GLU A 385 20.01 -2.59 -7.61
N ARG A 386 21.04 -3.32 -8.03
CA ARG A 386 21.02 -4.42 -9.02
C ARG A 386 20.02 -5.54 -8.77
N SER A 387 19.60 -5.73 -7.52
CA SER A 387 18.66 -6.78 -7.13
C SER A 387 17.36 -6.23 -6.53
N ASN A 388 17.10 -4.94 -6.69
CA ASN A 388 15.85 -4.35 -6.26
C ASN A 388 14.79 -4.49 -7.36
N PRO A 389 13.74 -5.33 -7.17
CA PRO A 389 12.77 -5.60 -8.24
C PRO A 389 12.01 -4.34 -8.67
N VAL A 390 11.66 -3.44 -7.74
CA VAL A 390 10.97 -2.18 -8.07
C VAL A 390 11.81 -1.31 -9.00
N VAL A 391 13.12 -1.19 -8.71
CA VAL A 391 14.03 -0.42 -9.55
C VAL A 391 14.17 -1.05 -10.93
N LEU A 392 14.38 -2.37 -10.99
CA LEU A 392 14.54 -3.06 -12.28
C LEU A 392 13.28 -2.96 -13.16
N ILE A 393 12.09 -3.11 -12.57
CA ILE A 393 10.82 -2.99 -13.29
C ILE A 393 10.68 -1.59 -13.88
N HIS A 394 10.73 -0.56 -13.02
CA HIS A 394 10.47 0.81 -13.47
C HIS A 394 11.58 1.39 -14.34
N ALA A 395 12.85 1.05 -14.09
CA ALA A 395 13.95 1.45 -14.95
C ALA A 395 13.84 0.82 -16.34
N SER A 396 13.54 -0.48 -16.44
CA SER A 396 13.33 -1.16 -17.72
C SER A 396 12.18 -0.55 -18.52
N CYS A 397 11.04 -0.27 -17.87
CA CYS A 397 9.92 0.41 -18.49
C CYS A 397 10.29 1.83 -18.96
N THR A 398 11.05 2.57 -18.16
CA THR A 398 11.49 3.92 -18.52
C THR A 398 12.41 3.88 -19.75
N ILE A 399 13.40 3.00 -19.77
CA ILE A 399 14.32 2.83 -20.91
C ILE A 399 13.53 2.43 -22.17
N GLN A 400 12.56 1.51 -22.03
CA GLN A 400 11.69 1.10 -23.14
C GLN A 400 10.86 2.27 -23.69
N ASN A 401 10.30 3.12 -22.81
CA ASN A 401 9.55 4.30 -23.23
C ASN A 401 10.47 5.32 -23.96
N LEU A 402 11.64 5.59 -23.41
CA LEU A 402 12.60 6.52 -23.98
C LEU A 402 13.14 6.02 -25.34
N SER A 403 13.26 4.72 -25.55
CA SER A 403 13.74 4.13 -26.82
C SER A 403 12.85 4.45 -28.03
N GLN A 404 11.60 4.87 -27.80
CA GLN A 404 10.70 5.29 -28.87
C GLN A 404 11.07 6.64 -29.49
N ALA A 405 11.80 7.48 -28.77
CA ALA A 405 12.16 8.84 -29.19
C ALA A 405 13.68 9.09 -29.21
N GLU A 406 14.49 8.13 -28.79
CA GLU A 406 15.95 8.29 -28.64
C GLU A 406 16.72 7.43 -29.66
N ASN A 407 17.94 7.88 -29.98
CA ASN A 407 18.88 7.08 -30.77
C ASN A 407 19.42 5.92 -29.92
N MET A 408 19.48 4.71 -30.49
CA MET A 408 19.97 3.51 -29.82
C MET A 408 21.44 3.63 -29.38
N GLU A 409 22.25 4.44 -30.06
CA GLU A 409 23.63 4.73 -29.66
C GLU A 409 23.71 5.41 -28.30
N VAL A 410 22.77 6.33 -28.01
CA VAL A 410 22.69 7.03 -26.70
C VAL A 410 22.35 6.04 -25.59
N ILE A 411 21.45 5.10 -25.86
CA ILE A 411 21.09 4.05 -24.88
C ILE A 411 22.30 3.15 -24.56
N ILE A 412 23.10 2.80 -25.58
CA ILE A 412 24.32 2.00 -25.38
C ILE A 412 25.36 2.80 -24.60
N GLN A 413 25.58 4.07 -24.99
CA GLN A 413 26.58 4.94 -24.34
C GLN A 413 26.26 5.27 -22.89
N SER A 414 24.97 5.35 -22.53
CA SER A 414 24.50 5.59 -21.16
C SER A 414 24.78 4.45 -20.19
N GLN A 415 25.23 3.28 -20.67
CA GLN A 415 25.41 2.03 -19.92
C GLN A 415 24.09 1.35 -19.44
N CYS A 416 22.93 1.94 -19.67
CA CYS A 416 21.64 1.30 -19.34
C CYS A 416 21.50 -0.07 -19.99
N PHE A 417 21.93 -0.19 -21.23
CA PHE A 417 21.88 -1.46 -21.96
C PHE A 417 22.74 -2.55 -21.28
N GLU A 418 23.93 -2.19 -20.79
CA GLU A 418 24.82 -3.09 -20.05
C GLU A 418 24.18 -3.55 -18.73
N GLU A 419 23.60 -2.64 -17.99
CA GLU A 419 22.96 -2.97 -16.71
C GLU A 419 21.71 -3.84 -16.89
N LEU A 420 20.94 -3.66 -17.98
CA LEU A 420 19.84 -4.58 -18.34
C LEU A 420 20.34 -6.01 -18.58
N LEU A 421 21.47 -6.17 -19.28
CA LEU A 421 22.05 -7.49 -19.53
C LEU A 421 22.58 -8.12 -18.23
N LEU A 422 23.25 -7.35 -17.37
CA LEU A 422 23.72 -7.82 -16.07
C LEU A 422 22.55 -8.22 -15.18
N ALA A 423 21.43 -7.49 -15.21
CA ALA A 423 20.23 -7.83 -14.48
C ALA A 423 19.60 -9.14 -14.98
N LEU A 424 19.56 -9.38 -16.30
CA LEU A 424 19.06 -10.62 -16.89
C LEU A 424 19.94 -11.83 -16.54
N LEU A 425 21.26 -11.64 -16.46
CA LEU A 425 22.22 -12.69 -16.13
C LEU A 425 22.26 -13.03 -14.65
N ASN A 426 21.70 -12.20 -13.78
CA ASN A 426 21.73 -12.42 -12.33
C ASN A 426 20.61 -13.41 -11.90
N PRO A 427 20.96 -14.63 -11.46
CA PRO A 427 19.99 -15.65 -11.10
C PRO A 427 19.22 -15.36 -9.81
N SER A 428 19.64 -14.35 -9.04
CA SER A 428 19.00 -13.96 -7.77
C SER A 428 17.87 -12.95 -7.96
N ASN A 429 17.66 -12.43 -9.18
CA ASN A 429 16.59 -11.49 -9.45
C ASN A 429 15.24 -12.20 -9.53
N GLU A 430 14.21 -11.49 -9.05
CA GLU A 430 12.82 -11.97 -9.10
C GLU A 430 12.34 -12.09 -10.55
N GLU A 431 11.55 -13.11 -10.82
CA GLU A 431 11.07 -13.45 -12.16
C GLU A 431 10.20 -12.37 -12.78
N GLU A 432 9.42 -11.68 -11.96
CA GLU A 432 8.64 -10.51 -12.39
C GLU A 432 9.57 -9.39 -12.90
N ALA A 433 10.64 -9.08 -12.18
CA ALA A 433 11.61 -8.08 -12.62
C ALA A 433 12.34 -8.50 -13.91
N LEU A 434 12.73 -9.78 -14.02
CA LEU A 434 13.35 -10.33 -15.23
C LEU A 434 12.42 -10.27 -16.46
N GLN A 435 11.11 -10.41 -16.26
CA GLN A 435 10.12 -10.26 -17.33
C GLN A 435 10.16 -8.84 -17.93
N TYR A 436 10.19 -7.79 -17.11
CA TYR A 436 10.27 -6.41 -17.59
C TYR A 436 11.62 -6.10 -18.24
N VAL A 437 12.72 -6.61 -17.69
CA VAL A 437 14.05 -6.53 -18.30
C VAL A 437 14.07 -7.19 -19.68
N ALA A 438 13.52 -8.42 -19.78
CA ALA A 438 13.45 -9.14 -21.05
C ALA A 438 12.53 -8.44 -22.07
N SER A 439 11.41 -7.86 -21.62
CA SER A 439 10.51 -7.06 -22.47
C SER A 439 11.23 -5.85 -23.06
N CYS A 440 11.96 -5.11 -22.21
CA CYS A 440 12.77 -3.98 -22.67
C CYS A 440 13.83 -4.42 -23.68
N LEU A 441 14.58 -5.48 -23.39
CA LEU A 441 15.60 -6.02 -24.30
C LEU A 441 14.99 -6.51 -25.63
N ALA A 442 13.79 -7.10 -25.61
CA ALA A 442 13.09 -7.53 -26.82
C ALA A 442 12.71 -6.34 -27.71
N GLU A 443 12.29 -5.23 -27.09
CA GLU A 443 11.99 -3.98 -27.83
C GLU A 443 13.25 -3.36 -28.41
N LEU A 444 14.30 -3.20 -27.61
CA LEU A 444 15.59 -2.67 -28.04
C LEU A 444 16.21 -3.53 -29.17
N ALA A 445 16.09 -4.85 -29.09
CA ALA A 445 16.61 -5.79 -30.08
C ALA A 445 15.92 -5.72 -31.47
N LYS A 446 14.84 -4.95 -31.61
CA LYS A 446 14.27 -4.63 -32.94
C LYS A 446 15.19 -3.76 -33.78
N HIS A 447 16.14 -3.05 -33.16
CA HIS A 447 17.08 -2.16 -33.82
C HIS A 447 18.38 -2.89 -34.16
N ASP A 448 18.89 -2.70 -35.44
CA ASP A 448 20.08 -3.38 -35.94
C ASP A 448 21.31 -3.15 -35.05
N ILE A 449 21.54 -1.93 -34.62
CA ILE A 449 22.70 -1.55 -33.80
C ILE A 449 22.73 -2.34 -32.47
N ILE A 450 21.56 -2.55 -31.86
CA ILE A 450 21.44 -3.35 -30.63
C ILE A 450 21.68 -4.83 -30.92
N ARG A 451 21.10 -5.37 -32.00
CA ARG A 451 21.35 -6.77 -32.41
C ARG A 451 22.82 -7.02 -32.70
N GLU A 452 23.47 -6.15 -33.47
CA GLU A 452 24.89 -6.26 -33.75
C GLU A 452 25.74 -6.21 -32.47
N ASN A 453 25.40 -5.32 -31.55
CA ASN A 453 26.08 -5.24 -30.24
C ASN A 453 25.95 -6.56 -29.48
N LEU A 454 24.73 -7.13 -29.36
CA LEU A 454 24.47 -8.39 -28.69
C LEU A 454 25.21 -9.57 -29.34
N VAL A 455 25.22 -9.63 -30.67
CA VAL A 455 25.88 -10.71 -31.44
C VAL A 455 27.40 -10.63 -31.38
N ASN A 456 27.96 -9.44 -31.37
CA ASN A 456 29.41 -9.25 -31.35
C ASN A 456 30.01 -9.43 -29.93
N ARG A 457 29.19 -9.56 -28.90
CA ARG A 457 29.66 -9.89 -27.55
C ARG A 457 30.26 -11.31 -27.56
N LYS A 458 31.47 -11.43 -27.02
CA LYS A 458 32.13 -12.72 -26.84
C LYS A 458 31.55 -13.55 -25.68
N ASP A 459 30.52 -13.03 -25.03
CA ASP A 459 29.92 -13.64 -23.84
C ASP A 459 28.85 -14.68 -24.23
N LYS A 460 29.24 -15.95 -24.20
CA LYS A 460 28.33 -17.09 -24.43
C LYS A 460 27.30 -17.29 -23.31
N ALA A 461 27.47 -16.64 -22.15
CA ALA A 461 26.58 -16.79 -21.01
C ALA A 461 25.19 -16.22 -21.32
N LEU A 462 25.10 -15.14 -22.12
CA LEU A 462 23.84 -14.52 -22.50
C LEU A 462 22.93 -15.49 -23.27
N ILE A 463 23.42 -16.09 -24.36
CA ILE A 463 22.62 -17.04 -25.17
C ILE A 463 22.16 -18.22 -24.33
N ARG A 464 23.05 -18.79 -23.52
CA ARG A 464 22.72 -19.86 -22.60
C ARG A 464 21.64 -19.47 -21.61
N CYS A 465 21.71 -18.25 -21.05
CA CYS A 465 20.73 -17.71 -20.12
C CYS A 465 19.37 -17.55 -20.81
N LEU A 466 19.33 -16.92 -21.99
CA LEU A 466 18.10 -16.73 -22.78
C LEU A 466 17.41 -18.07 -23.07
N VAL A 467 18.15 -19.05 -23.59
CA VAL A 467 17.57 -20.36 -23.91
C VAL A 467 17.03 -21.08 -22.66
N LYS A 468 17.77 -21.01 -21.54
CA LYS A 468 17.33 -21.57 -20.27
C LYS A 468 16.06 -20.91 -19.73
N LEU A 469 15.97 -19.59 -19.81
CA LEU A 469 14.79 -18.84 -19.34
C LEU A 469 13.58 -19.06 -20.27
N ALA A 470 13.78 -19.13 -21.59
CA ALA A 470 12.71 -19.44 -22.53
C ALA A 470 12.06 -20.81 -22.26
N GLY A 471 12.81 -21.77 -21.72
CA GLY A 471 12.31 -23.09 -21.36
C GLY A 471 11.52 -23.14 -20.03
N ARG A 472 11.45 -22.07 -19.24
CA ARG A 472 10.74 -22.00 -17.96
C ARG A 472 9.26 -21.67 -18.13
N LEU A 473 8.46 -22.62 -18.57
CA LEU A 473 7.03 -22.41 -18.88
C LEU A 473 6.14 -22.19 -17.65
N GLU A 474 6.61 -22.43 -16.46
CA GLU A 474 5.96 -22.05 -15.21
C GLU A 474 5.78 -20.53 -15.09
N HIS A 475 6.69 -19.74 -15.70
CA HIS A 475 6.65 -18.29 -15.80
C HIS A 475 6.41 -17.83 -17.24
N LYS A 476 5.17 -18.02 -17.70
CA LYS A 476 4.78 -17.84 -19.11
C LYS A 476 5.21 -16.51 -19.72
N GLU A 477 4.96 -15.39 -19.02
CA GLU A 477 5.29 -14.06 -19.54
C GLU A 477 6.81 -13.87 -19.67
N LEU A 478 7.59 -14.27 -18.67
CA LEU A 478 9.04 -14.22 -18.75
C LEU A 478 9.55 -15.07 -19.92
N SER A 479 9.07 -16.30 -20.03
CA SER A 479 9.43 -17.22 -21.12
C SER A 479 9.12 -16.62 -22.49
N PHE A 480 7.93 -16.00 -22.64
CA PHE A 480 7.52 -15.32 -23.86
C PHE A 480 8.43 -14.12 -24.22
N GLN A 481 8.72 -13.25 -23.25
CA GLN A 481 9.56 -12.07 -23.49
C GLN A 481 11.00 -12.47 -23.85
N VAL A 482 11.55 -13.45 -23.16
CA VAL A 482 12.89 -13.99 -23.44
C VAL A 482 12.94 -14.65 -24.83
N ALA A 483 11.92 -15.42 -25.19
CA ALA A 483 11.83 -16.01 -26.54
C ALA A 483 11.67 -14.93 -27.62
N SER A 484 11.02 -13.80 -27.30
CA SER A 484 10.95 -12.63 -28.20
C SER A 484 12.33 -12.01 -28.43
N VAL A 485 13.20 -11.96 -27.42
CA VAL A 485 14.60 -11.56 -27.60
C VAL A 485 15.31 -12.53 -28.54
N ILE A 486 15.17 -13.85 -28.33
CA ILE A 486 15.79 -14.87 -29.21
C ILE A 486 15.32 -14.70 -30.65
N LYS A 487 14.01 -14.46 -30.87
CA LYS A 487 13.45 -14.18 -32.18
C LYS A 487 14.14 -12.99 -32.85
N GLN A 488 14.26 -11.86 -32.17
CA GLN A 488 14.90 -10.66 -32.72
C GLN A 488 16.38 -10.92 -33.07
N LEU A 489 17.06 -11.70 -32.25
CA LEU A 489 18.45 -12.08 -32.47
C LEU A 489 18.60 -13.06 -33.65
N SER A 490 17.59 -13.88 -33.96
CA SER A 490 17.60 -14.84 -35.04
C SER A 490 17.64 -14.18 -36.46
N HIS A 491 17.32 -12.89 -36.54
CA HIS A 491 17.55 -12.09 -37.76
C HIS A 491 19.04 -11.92 -38.15
N ALA A 492 19.94 -12.06 -37.17
CA ALA A 492 21.37 -11.94 -37.39
C ALA A 492 22.01 -13.33 -37.54
N GLY A 493 22.34 -13.75 -38.75
CA GLY A 493 22.83 -15.10 -39.08
C GLY A 493 24.01 -15.60 -38.25
N LYS A 494 24.75 -14.72 -37.55
CA LYS A 494 25.83 -15.12 -36.62
C LYS A 494 25.32 -15.78 -35.35
N ILE A 495 24.07 -15.52 -34.93
CA ILE A 495 23.51 -16.14 -33.73
C ILE A 495 23.05 -17.57 -33.95
N ALA A 496 22.65 -17.90 -35.16
CA ALA A 496 22.36 -19.29 -35.52
C ALA A 496 23.53 -20.22 -35.13
N ALA A 497 24.78 -19.78 -35.33
CA ALA A 497 25.95 -20.55 -34.97
C ALA A 497 26.09 -20.77 -33.43
N GLU A 498 25.74 -19.80 -32.57
CA GLU A 498 25.78 -19.97 -31.13
C GLU A 498 24.56 -20.76 -30.59
N LEU A 499 23.36 -20.56 -31.16
CA LEU A 499 22.17 -21.33 -30.81
C LEU A 499 22.32 -22.81 -31.14
N LYS A 500 23.13 -23.18 -32.14
CA LYS A 500 23.46 -24.59 -32.49
C LYS A 500 24.05 -25.34 -31.27
N ASN A 501 24.84 -24.65 -30.44
CA ASN A 501 25.41 -25.25 -29.22
C ASN A 501 24.34 -25.64 -28.18
N HIS A 502 23.11 -25.10 -28.32
CA HIS A 502 21.96 -25.29 -27.44
C HIS A 502 20.74 -25.85 -28.17
N MET A 503 20.96 -26.57 -29.28
CA MET A 503 19.92 -27.06 -30.17
C MET A 503 18.80 -27.81 -29.46
N LYS A 504 19.14 -28.69 -28.51
CA LYS A 504 18.16 -29.50 -27.78
C LYS A 504 17.21 -28.65 -26.95
N GLU A 505 17.76 -27.66 -26.25
CA GLU A 505 17.00 -26.74 -25.42
C GLU A 505 16.14 -25.79 -26.27
N VAL A 506 16.68 -25.34 -27.42
CA VAL A 506 15.94 -24.51 -28.39
C VAL A 506 14.76 -25.30 -28.97
N GLN A 507 14.96 -26.54 -29.40
CA GLN A 507 13.89 -27.39 -29.90
C GLN A 507 12.84 -27.68 -28.81
N ALA A 508 13.26 -27.87 -27.56
CA ALA A 508 12.37 -28.17 -26.45
C ALA A 508 11.41 -26.99 -26.17
N TYR A 509 11.91 -25.74 -26.05
CA TYR A 509 11.01 -24.62 -25.79
C TYR A 509 10.13 -24.28 -27.00
N LEU A 510 10.64 -24.39 -28.23
CA LEU A 510 9.85 -24.17 -29.45
C LEU A 510 8.71 -25.19 -29.57
N MET A 511 8.98 -26.48 -29.25
CA MET A 511 7.95 -27.51 -29.21
C MET A 511 6.87 -27.20 -28.18
N CYS A 512 7.25 -26.75 -27.00
CA CYS A 512 6.30 -26.33 -25.96
C CYS A 512 5.44 -25.14 -26.39
N PHE A 513 6.05 -24.17 -27.10
CA PHE A 513 5.34 -23.00 -27.61
C PHE A 513 4.36 -23.36 -28.74
N LEU A 514 4.74 -24.24 -29.63
CA LEU A 514 3.84 -24.74 -30.69
C LEU A 514 2.61 -25.45 -30.10
N ASN A 515 2.75 -26.13 -28.97
CA ASN A 515 1.67 -26.82 -28.26
C ASN A 515 0.92 -25.92 -27.27
N HIS A 516 1.27 -24.64 -27.15
CA HIS A 516 0.64 -23.74 -26.19
C HIS A 516 -0.77 -23.34 -26.63
N GLN A 517 -1.70 -23.18 -25.68
CA GLN A 517 -3.09 -22.80 -25.98
C GLN A 517 -3.24 -21.37 -26.50
N GLU A 518 -2.34 -20.46 -26.09
CA GLU A 518 -2.36 -19.06 -26.50
C GLU A 518 -1.67 -18.90 -27.85
N LEU A 519 -2.38 -18.35 -28.84
CA LEU A 519 -1.89 -18.14 -30.21
C LEU A 519 -0.58 -17.36 -30.31
N ARG A 520 -0.35 -16.39 -29.41
CA ARG A 520 0.87 -15.58 -29.43
C ARG A 520 2.14 -16.42 -29.26
N PHE A 521 2.11 -17.49 -28.47
CA PHE A 521 3.24 -18.40 -28.30
C PHE A 521 3.48 -19.23 -29.58
N GLN A 522 2.41 -19.76 -30.18
CA GLN A 522 2.51 -20.50 -31.43
C GLN A 522 3.07 -19.60 -32.56
N HIS A 523 2.53 -18.38 -32.70
CA HIS A 523 3.00 -17.40 -33.69
C HIS A 523 4.48 -17.05 -33.47
N LEU A 524 4.90 -16.82 -32.24
CA LEU A 524 6.31 -16.54 -31.91
C LEU A 524 7.22 -17.71 -32.30
N SER A 525 6.80 -18.94 -31.99
CA SER A 525 7.57 -20.15 -32.32
C SER A 525 7.69 -20.35 -33.81
N ILE A 526 6.57 -20.25 -34.58
CA ILE A 526 6.57 -20.40 -36.05
C ILE A 526 7.49 -19.34 -36.68
N THR A 527 7.38 -18.07 -36.26
CA THR A 527 8.22 -16.99 -36.77
C THR A 527 9.70 -17.24 -36.49
N THR A 528 10.03 -17.69 -35.28
CA THR A 528 11.41 -18.00 -34.91
C THR A 528 11.95 -19.17 -35.72
N LEU A 529 11.14 -20.21 -35.93
CA LEU A 529 11.50 -21.34 -36.81
C LEU A 529 11.76 -20.93 -38.24
N CYS A 530 10.92 -20.06 -38.85
CA CYS A 530 11.16 -19.52 -40.19
C CYS A 530 12.54 -18.86 -40.30
N MET A 531 12.89 -18.02 -39.30
CA MET A 531 14.15 -17.31 -39.31
C MET A 531 15.36 -18.23 -39.09
N LEU A 532 15.26 -19.19 -38.19
CA LEU A 532 16.33 -20.16 -37.94
C LEU A 532 16.53 -21.12 -39.12
N SER A 533 15.47 -21.46 -39.88
CA SER A 533 15.51 -22.33 -41.02
C SER A 533 16.22 -21.72 -42.25
N GLU A 534 16.53 -20.42 -42.25
CA GLU A 534 17.40 -19.80 -43.22
C GLU A 534 18.85 -20.33 -43.16
N ASP A 535 19.27 -20.83 -42.01
CA ASP A 535 20.55 -21.52 -41.83
C ASP A 535 20.39 -23.00 -42.20
N PRO A 536 21.20 -23.55 -43.16
CA PRO A 536 21.04 -24.93 -43.65
C PRO A 536 21.18 -26.01 -42.57
N GLU A 537 22.08 -25.82 -41.57
CA GLU A 537 22.27 -26.79 -40.52
C GLU A 537 21.07 -26.79 -39.53
N PHE A 538 20.49 -25.60 -39.22
CA PHE A 538 19.27 -25.50 -38.46
C PHE A 538 18.09 -26.13 -39.19
N SER A 539 17.93 -25.85 -40.48
CA SER A 539 16.89 -26.43 -41.30
C SER A 539 16.97 -27.98 -41.31
N LEU A 540 18.17 -28.53 -41.45
CA LEU A 540 18.39 -29.98 -41.35
C LEU A 540 18.03 -30.53 -39.99
N ALA A 541 18.44 -29.86 -38.92
CA ALA A 541 18.14 -30.30 -37.54
C ALA A 541 16.64 -30.22 -37.24
N ILE A 542 15.92 -29.22 -37.74
CA ILE A 542 14.47 -29.09 -37.61
C ILE A 542 13.75 -30.19 -38.38
N SER A 543 14.17 -30.46 -39.64
CA SER A 543 13.57 -31.51 -40.47
C SER A 543 13.68 -32.91 -39.92
N GLN A 544 14.74 -33.18 -39.12
CA GLN A 544 14.97 -34.43 -38.41
C GLN A 544 14.36 -34.48 -36.99
N SER A 545 13.67 -33.46 -36.57
CA SER A 545 13.10 -33.32 -35.24
C SER A 545 11.57 -33.46 -35.24
N PRO A 546 10.93 -33.75 -34.10
CA PRO A 546 9.48 -33.78 -33.95
C PRO A 546 8.80 -32.43 -34.23
N LEU A 547 9.57 -31.34 -34.31
CA LEU A 547 9.05 -29.99 -34.63
C LEU A 547 8.38 -29.94 -35.99
N LYS A 548 8.91 -30.69 -37.01
CA LYS A 548 8.33 -30.74 -38.34
C LYS A 548 6.92 -31.34 -38.29
N GLU A 549 6.77 -32.51 -37.66
CA GLU A 549 5.46 -33.16 -37.52
C GLU A 549 4.46 -32.28 -36.76
N GLN A 550 4.94 -31.57 -35.74
CA GLN A 550 4.11 -30.64 -34.98
C GLN A 550 3.65 -29.43 -35.82
N LEU A 551 4.52 -28.87 -36.66
CA LEU A 551 4.14 -27.78 -37.57
C LEU A 551 3.03 -28.21 -38.55
N GLU A 552 3.06 -29.44 -39.03
CA GLU A 552 2.04 -29.99 -39.94
C GLU A 552 0.68 -30.22 -39.24
N GLN A 553 0.69 -30.42 -37.93
CA GLN A 553 -0.51 -30.68 -37.12
C GLN A 553 -1.20 -29.42 -36.60
N ILE A 554 -0.54 -28.24 -36.65
CA ILE A 554 -1.12 -26.98 -36.15
C ILE A 554 -2.30 -26.56 -37.05
N ARG A 555 -3.48 -26.40 -36.41
CA ARG A 555 -4.67 -25.85 -37.06
C ARG A 555 -4.62 -24.33 -37.01
N GLN A 556 -4.67 -23.70 -38.18
CA GLN A 556 -4.59 -22.26 -38.34
C GLN A 556 -5.85 -21.54 -37.84
N GLN A 557 -5.67 -20.39 -37.22
CA GLN A 557 -6.75 -19.54 -36.75
C GLN A 557 -6.73 -18.11 -37.35
N THR A 558 -5.60 -17.69 -37.93
CA THR A 558 -5.46 -16.40 -38.63
C THR A 558 -4.78 -16.56 -39.98
N GLU A 559 -5.07 -15.66 -40.93
CA GLU A 559 -4.43 -15.66 -42.26
C GLU A 559 -2.91 -15.45 -42.20
N GLU A 560 -2.47 -14.58 -41.25
CA GLU A 560 -1.05 -14.29 -41.04
C GLU A 560 -0.29 -15.53 -40.53
N THR A 561 -0.83 -16.23 -39.55
CA THR A 561 -0.24 -17.49 -39.04
C THR A 561 -0.19 -18.54 -40.15
N GLN A 562 -1.20 -18.57 -41.04
CA GLN A 562 -1.28 -19.50 -42.12
C GLN A 562 -0.17 -19.25 -43.17
N ALA A 563 0.09 -18.00 -43.50
CA ALA A 563 1.15 -17.62 -44.42
C ALA A 563 2.53 -18.00 -43.86
N LEU A 564 2.80 -17.65 -42.60
CA LEU A 564 4.06 -17.97 -41.93
C LEU A 564 4.30 -19.49 -41.84
N LEU A 565 3.25 -20.27 -41.53
CA LEU A 565 3.36 -21.72 -41.45
C LEU A 565 3.71 -22.37 -42.81
N ARG A 566 3.10 -21.90 -43.90
CA ARG A 566 3.45 -22.38 -45.22
C ARG A 566 4.92 -22.13 -45.54
N VAL A 567 5.46 -20.97 -45.15
CA VAL A 567 6.88 -20.65 -45.32
C VAL A 567 7.74 -21.58 -44.47
N ALA A 568 7.40 -21.77 -43.20
CA ALA A 568 8.14 -22.64 -42.28
C ALA A 568 8.20 -24.11 -42.79
N ILE A 569 7.07 -24.65 -43.27
CA ILE A 569 7.00 -26.01 -43.82
C ILE A 569 7.80 -26.10 -45.11
N SER A 570 7.65 -25.14 -46.05
CA SER A 570 8.38 -25.16 -47.30
C SER A 570 9.90 -25.08 -47.13
N GLN A 571 10.38 -24.31 -46.17
CA GLN A 571 11.81 -24.22 -45.87
C GLN A 571 12.37 -25.52 -45.30
N THR A 572 11.56 -26.28 -44.54
CA THR A 572 11.95 -27.60 -44.01
C THR A 572 11.87 -28.71 -45.07
N ASP A 573 11.10 -28.54 -46.16
CA ASP A 573 10.93 -29.53 -47.23
C ASP A 573 11.96 -29.38 -48.37
N THR A 574 12.47 -28.19 -48.61
CA THR A 574 13.39 -27.92 -49.74
C THR A 574 14.74 -28.64 -49.65
N LEU A 575 15.15 -29.12 -48.47
CA LEU A 575 16.38 -29.90 -48.29
C LEU A 575 16.23 -31.40 -48.59
N ASN A 576 15.01 -31.96 -48.60
CA ASN A 576 14.76 -33.34 -48.94
C ASN A 576 14.74 -33.64 -50.47
N LEU A 577 14.83 -32.57 -51.29
CA LEU A 577 14.84 -32.73 -52.76
C LEU A 577 16.24 -32.69 -53.39
N ASN A 578 17.29 -32.48 -52.57
CA ASN A 578 18.70 -32.43 -53.01
C ASN A 578 19.57 -33.59 -52.50
N GLU A 579 18.98 -34.66 -51.95
CA GLU A 579 19.55 -35.97 -51.82
C GLU A 579 18.93 -36.91 -52.87
#